data_3f422eaad9abaabf5b0eb98e02ff515b
#
_entry.id   3f422eaad9abaabf5b0eb98e02ff515b
#
_cell.length_a   1.000
_cell.length_b   1.000
_cell.length_c   1.000
_cell.angle_alpha   90.00
_cell.angle_beta   90.00
_cell.angle_gamma   90.00
#
_symmetry.space_group_name_H-M   'P 1'
#
loop_
_entity.id
_entity.type
_entity.pdbx_description
1 polymer ?
#
loop_
_entity_poly.entity_id
_entity_poly.type
_entity_poly.pdbx_seq_one_letter_code
_entity_poly.pdbx_strand_id
1 'polypeptide(L)'
;MTDQTTRQRLADQLRREPATAGQLAAALDLPESTIFDHLDHVAASVGGDEQFLVAPPTCRDCGFDRFDDPVNDPSQCPDCRSRNLAPARFQID
;
A
#
# COMPACT_ATOMS: atom_id res chain seq x y z
N MET A 1 0.53 -19.15 11.11
CA MET A 1 -0.60 -19.62 10.41
C MET A 1 -1.49 -18.55 9.90
N THR A 2 -2.06 -17.78 10.78
CA THR A 2 -2.98 -16.71 10.41
C THR A 2 -2.32 -15.66 9.54
N ASP A 3 -1.08 -15.32 9.81
CA ASP A 3 -0.37 -14.28 9.04
C ASP A 3 -0.20 -14.66 7.58
N GLN A 4 0.11 -15.92 7.31
CA GLN A 4 0.26 -16.39 5.95
C GLN A 4 -1.08 -16.36 5.20
N THR A 5 -2.14 -16.78 5.87
CA THR A 5 -3.49 -16.75 5.29
C THR A 5 -3.93 -15.30 5.02
N THR A 6 -3.63 -14.39 5.94
CA THR A 6 -3.96 -12.98 5.79
C THR A 6 -3.21 -12.37 4.61
N ARG A 7 -1.92 -12.66 4.49
CA ARG A 7 -1.12 -12.19 3.35
C ARG A 7 -1.64 -12.71 2.04
N GLN A 8 -2.06 -13.97 2.00
CA GLN A 8 -2.61 -14.57 0.80
C GLN A 8 -3.91 -13.90 0.39
N ARG A 9 -4.80 -13.62 1.35
CA ARG A 9 -6.05 -12.91 1.09
C ARG A 9 -5.78 -11.49 0.58
N LEU A 10 -4.81 -10.81 1.18
CA LEU A 10 -4.42 -9.48 0.77
C LEU A 10 -3.88 -9.50 -0.67
N ALA A 11 -3.00 -10.43 -0.98
CA ALA A 11 -2.45 -10.57 -2.32
C ALA A 11 -3.54 -10.88 -3.35
N ASP A 12 -4.48 -11.75 -3.01
CA ASP A 12 -5.59 -12.09 -3.90
C ASP A 12 -6.46 -10.87 -4.17
N GLN A 13 -6.69 -10.05 -3.15
CA GLN A 13 -7.45 -8.81 -3.32
C GLN A 13 -6.75 -7.86 -4.30
N LEU A 14 -5.43 -7.73 -4.18
CA LEU A 14 -4.65 -6.86 -5.06
C LEU A 14 -4.56 -7.41 -6.49
N ARG A 15 -4.69 -8.71 -6.67
CA ARG A 15 -4.75 -9.31 -8.00
C ARG A 15 -6.07 -9.01 -8.70
N ARG A 16 -7.14 -8.81 -7.93
CA ARG A 16 -8.45 -8.49 -8.48
C ARG A 16 -8.57 -7.04 -8.89
N GLU A 17 -8.10 -6.12 -8.03
CA GLU A 17 -8.19 -4.70 -8.29
C GLU A 17 -7.20 -3.94 -7.43
N PRO A 18 -6.78 -2.75 -7.87
CA PRO A 18 -5.94 -1.89 -7.03
C PRO A 18 -6.69 -1.45 -5.79
N ALA A 19 -5.96 -1.31 -4.69
CA ALA A 19 -6.55 -0.90 -3.42
C ALA A 19 -5.57 -0.07 -2.61
N THR A 20 -6.13 0.79 -1.75
CA THR A 20 -5.35 1.52 -0.75
C THR A 20 -5.22 0.69 0.50
N ALA A 21 -4.27 1.06 1.39
CA ALA A 21 -4.13 0.39 2.68
C ALA A 21 -5.42 0.49 3.50
N GLY A 22 -6.10 1.64 3.44
CA GLY A 22 -7.37 1.82 4.14
C GLY A 22 -8.45 0.87 3.63
N GLN A 23 -8.53 0.68 2.32
CA GLN A 23 -9.49 -0.26 1.72
C GLN A 23 -9.18 -1.70 2.13
N LEU A 24 -7.90 -2.07 2.14
CA LEU A 24 -7.48 -3.41 2.57
C LEU A 24 -7.75 -3.63 4.05
N ALA A 25 -7.51 -2.62 4.88
CA ALA A 25 -7.79 -2.68 6.31
C ALA A 25 -9.27 -2.96 6.56
N ALA A 26 -10.14 -2.28 5.85
CA ALA A 26 -11.58 -2.49 5.97
C ALA A 26 -12.00 -3.86 5.48
N ALA A 27 -11.46 -4.31 4.33
CA ALA A 27 -11.82 -5.59 3.74
C ALA A 27 -11.37 -6.77 4.58
N LEU A 28 -10.22 -6.66 5.25
CA LEU A 28 -9.63 -7.74 6.05
C LEU A 28 -9.89 -7.57 7.55
N ASP A 29 -10.53 -6.49 7.95
CA ASP A 29 -10.81 -6.16 9.35
C ASP A 29 -9.53 -6.12 10.19
N LEU A 30 -8.53 -5.36 9.71
CA LEU A 30 -7.25 -5.22 10.36
C LEU A 30 -6.85 -3.74 10.43
N PRO A 31 -5.99 -3.37 11.39
CA PRO A 31 -5.44 -2.01 11.43
C PRO A 31 -4.56 -1.73 10.22
N GLU A 32 -4.49 -0.47 9.78
CA GLU A 32 -3.65 -0.10 8.65
C GLU A 32 -2.17 -0.40 8.88
N SER A 33 -1.69 -0.25 10.12
CA SER A 33 -0.31 -0.56 10.45
C SER A 33 0.03 -2.01 10.14
N THR A 34 -0.90 -2.93 10.43
CA THR A 34 -0.75 -4.34 10.11
C THR A 34 -0.77 -4.57 8.61
N ILE A 35 -1.61 -3.82 7.89
CA ILE A 35 -1.68 -3.89 6.43
C ILE A 35 -0.33 -3.48 5.82
N PHE A 36 0.28 -2.40 6.29
CA PHE A 36 1.59 -1.98 5.76
C PHE A 36 2.67 -3.02 6.00
N ASP A 37 2.66 -3.70 7.16
CA ASP A 37 3.59 -4.79 7.42
C ASP A 37 3.39 -5.93 6.41
N HIS A 38 2.15 -6.30 6.15
CA HIS A 38 1.86 -7.34 5.17
C HIS A 38 2.22 -6.93 3.74
N LEU A 39 1.98 -5.67 3.39
CA LEU A 39 2.34 -5.16 2.06
C LEU A 39 3.85 -5.26 1.82
N ASP A 40 4.65 -4.95 2.83
CA ASP A 40 6.09 -5.05 2.74
C ASP A 40 6.53 -6.49 2.45
N HIS A 41 5.93 -7.46 3.15
CA HIS A 41 6.21 -8.87 2.92
C HIS A 41 5.71 -9.34 1.55
N VAL A 42 4.54 -8.90 1.14
CA VAL A 42 3.97 -9.27 -0.16
C VAL A 42 4.86 -8.72 -1.28
N ALA A 43 5.31 -7.47 -1.17
CA ALA A 43 6.17 -6.86 -2.16
C ALA A 43 7.47 -7.65 -2.34
N ALA A 44 8.02 -8.17 -1.23
CA ALA A 44 9.24 -8.96 -1.27
C ALA A 44 9.02 -10.39 -1.82
N SER A 45 7.79 -10.89 -1.72
CA SER A 45 7.45 -12.28 -2.08
C SER A 45 6.96 -12.44 -3.52
N VAL A 46 6.43 -11.36 -4.11
CA VAL A 46 5.92 -11.42 -5.48
C VAL A 46 7.07 -11.59 -6.45
N GLY A 47 6.91 -12.51 -7.40
CA GLY A 47 7.95 -12.78 -8.38
C GLY A 47 7.39 -13.61 -9.51
N GLY A 48 8.29 -14.10 -10.37
CA GLY A 48 7.89 -14.87 -11.53
C GLY A 48 7.15 -13.99 -12.53
N ASP A 49 5.90 -14.37 -12.83
CA ASP A 49 5.08 -13.66 -13.80
C ASP A 49 4.31 -12.49 -13.20
N GLU A 50 4.40 -12.29 -11.89
CA GLU A 50 3.64 -11.25 -11.21
C GLU A 50 4.53 -10.07 -10.82
N GLN A 51 3.94 -8.87 -10.77
CA GLN A 51 4.62 -7.65 -10.37
C GLN A 51 3.81 -6.94 -9.29
N PHE A 52 4.50 -6.45 -8.27
CA PHE A 52 3.88 -5.62 -7.25
C PHE A 52 4.03 -4.16 -7.67
N LEU A 53 2.90 -3.53 -7.99
CA LEU A 53 2.88 -2.16 -8.50
C LEU A 53 2.36 -1.22 -7.42
N VAL A 54 2.97 -0.06 -7.31
CA VAL A 54 2.57 0.97 -6.35
C VAL A 54 2.36 2.28 -7.08
N ALA A 55 1.14 2.83 -6.97
CA ALA A 55 0.89 4.22 -7.33
C ALA A 55 1.20 5.05 -6.08
N PRO A 56 2.24 5.89 -6.10
CA PRO A 56 2.67 6.58 -4.89
C PRO A 56 1.61 7.55 -4.39
N PRO A 57 1.65 7.89 -3.09
CA PRO A 57 0.78 8.92 -2.56
C PRO A 57 1.12 10.26 -3.20
N THR A 58 0.13 11.13 -3.29
CA THR A 58 0.31 12.45 -3.90
C THR A 58 -0.12 13.51 -2.90
N CYS A 59 0.70 14.55 -2.75
CA CYS A 59 0.30 15.69 -1.94
C CYS A 59 -0.78 16.48 -2.66
N ARG A 60 -1.93 16.67 -2.00
CA ARG A 60 -3.06 17.37 -2.59
C ARG A 60 -2.83 18.89 -2.66
N ASP A 61 -1.85 19.39 -1.89
CA ASP A 61 -1.57 20.83 -1.84
C ASP A 61 -0.52 21.25 -2.86
N CYS A 62 0.52 20.44 -3.10
CA CYS A 62 1.60 20.83 -4.03
C CYS A 62 1.82 19.84 -5.17
N GLY A 63 1.16 18.67 -5.14
CA GLY A 63 1.30 17.69 -6.21
C GLY A 63 2.52 16.80 -6.11
N PHE A 64 3.27 16.87 -5.01
CA PHE A 64 4.45 16.06 -4.82
C PHE A 64 4.08 14.57 -4.77
N ASP A 65 4.77 13.73 -5.55
CA ASP A 65 4.49 12.30 -5.63
C ASP A 65 5.76 11.45 -5.60
N ARG A 66 6.89 12.01 -5.20
CA ARG A 66 8.20 11.34 -5.24
C ARG A 66 8.61 10.83 -3.87
N PHE A 67 7.72 10.09 -3.20
CA PHE A 67 8.02 9.51 -1.89
C PHE A 67 8.98 8.34 -2.06
N ASP A 68 10.01 8.30 -1.20
CA ASP A 68 11.05 7.28 -1.28
C ASP A 68 10.51 5.88 -0.95
N ASP A 69 9.58 5.79 -0.01
CA ASP A 69 9.04 4.52 0.42
C ASP A 69 7.51 4.61 0.55
N PRO A 70 6.78 4.44 -0.56
CA PRO A 70 5.33 4.53 -0.51
C PRO A 70 4.64 3.39 0.23
N VAL A 71 5.37 2.30 0.55
CA VAL A 71 4.83 1.20 1.35
C VAL A 71 4.78 1.59 2.83
N ASN A 72 5.69 2.44 3.27
CA ASN A 72 5.64 3.03 4.61
C ASN A 72 4.78 4.29 4.54
N ASP A 73 3.73 4.32 5.32
CA ASP A 73 2.73 5.38 5.32
C ASP A 73 3.37 6.75 5.58
N PRO A 74 3.58 7.58 4.55
CA PRO A 74 4.16 8.90 4.78
C PRO A 74 3.14 9.79 5.50
N SER A 75 3.59 10.47 6.55
CA SER A 75 2.72 11.28 7.38
C SER A 75 2.59 12.72 6.90
N GLN A 76 3.58 13.20 6.13
CA GLN A 76 3.52 14.54 5.59
C GLN A 76 4.37 14.65 4.33
N CYS A 77 4.06 15.65 3.51
CA CYS A 77 4.80 15.93 2.30
C CYS A 77 6.18 16.50 2.66
N PRO A 78 7.28 15.94 2.15
CA PRO A 78 8.61 16.48 2.42
C PRO A 78 8.88 17.82 1.74
N ASP A 79 8.09 18.16 0.73
CA ASP A 79 8.28 19.39 -0.05
C ASP A 79 7.57 20.59 0.58
N CYS A 80 6.28 20.45 0.92
CA CYS A 80 5.49 21.54 1.50
C CYS A 80 5.05 21.27 2.92
N ARG A 81 5.36 20.13 3.49
CA ARG A 81 5.03 19.69 4.84
C ARG A 81 3.54 19.59 5.12
N SER A 82 2.73 19.55 4.08
CA SER A 82 1.30 19.31 4.24
C SER A 82 1.04 17.87 4.66
N ARG A 83 -0.02 17.66 5.43
CA ARG A 83 -0.50 16.33 5.78
C ARG A 83 -1.66 15.88 4.89
N ASN A 84 -2.01 16.67 3.91
CA ASN A 84 -3.12 16.38 3.02
C ASN A 84 -2.64 15.54 1.84
N LEU A 85 -2.38 14.27 2.13
CA LEU A 85 -1.84 13.33 1.14
C LEU A 85 -2.93 12.38 0.66
N ALA A 86 -3.00 12.17 -0.65
CA ALA A 86 -3.81 11.10 -1.20
C ALA A 86 -3.12 9.77 -0.92
N PRO A 87 -3.86 8.73 -0.52
CA PRO A 87 -3.24 7.45 -0.17
C PRO A 87 -2.63 6.76 -1.39
N ALA A 88 -1.56 6.00 -1.16
CA ALA A 88 -0.97 5.15 -2.17
C ALA A 88 -1.94 4.01 -2.55
N ARG A 89 -1.86 3.54 -3.78
CA ARG A 89 -2.60 2.38 -4.24
C ARG A 89 -1.64 1.26 -4.60
N PHE A 90 -2.05 0.05 -4.31
CA PHE A 90 -1.25 -1.14 -4.54
C PHE A 90 -1.98 -2.09 -5.46
N GLN A 91 -1.21 -2.81 -6.28
CA GLN A 91 -1.78 -3.76 -7.24
C GLN A 91 -0.77 -4.88 -7.47
N ILE A 92 -1.28 -6.08 -7.73
CA ILE A 92 -0.46 -7.19 -8.24
C ILE A 92 -0.96 -7.50 -9.64
N ASP A 93 -0.05 -7.41 -10.60
CA ASP A 93 -0.38 -7.61 -12.01
C ASP A 93 0.29 -8.85 -12.59
#